data_21ca0e283cd9b7d0cfe92745b4eb039b
#
_entry.id   21ca0e283cd9b7d0cfe92745b4eb039b
#
_cell.length_a   1.000
_cell.length_b   1.000
_cell.length_c   1.000
_cell.angle_alpha   90.00
_cell.angle_beta   90.00
_cell.angle_gamma   90.00
#
_symmetry.space_group_name_H-M   'P 1'
#
loop_
_entity.id
_entity.type
_entity.pdbx_description
1 polymer ?
#
loop_
_entity_poly.entity_id
_entity_poly.type
_entity_poly.pdbx_seq_one_letter_code
_entity_poly.pdbx_strand_id
1 'polypeptide(L)'
;MQPTPTPAPYPLNCQHHSSEPVTLTLYYGSEKEAWMREVIADFNNHHYTGCDGIITVNAIPIGSGDSLQQILNGRIRPDVWSPAGSVWLSLLNARWRQKSGQNLIDMGANSTPSLVSSPVVIAMWKPLAEALGWPQRAIGWSDIARLSSNPQGWAAYGHPEAGSFKFGHTHPAYSNSGLDAIIAMSYAALGKQRGLTVADINDSRVSNFIAGIERAVVHYGDSTGFFADEMFNKGPSFLSAAVMYENLVVEANDGHSYSHLPFPVVAIYPKEGTFYSDHPYAILHGSWLTPAKESAAEVLRAFLLAPQQQAKALRYGFRPAVASVAIGAPIDSAHGVDPEQPRTVLQVPSVDVVNAIEGTWQAQKRRVAAMLILDTSGSMNDDFNGMSKIDAARQGLSDFVRLMSDDDILGLTTFSDEARVISPLSEVGPKRQQVLQQIATITADGSTRLFDTIAEQVQALNSFATDDIKAVVVLTDGLDNVSQLSRDKLLRRITPEGEDAGRGIKVFTIAYGDDADVDALKSIAAATGAQEYAGTPQNIRAVYNQISLFF
;
A
#
# COMPACT_ATOMS: atom_id res chain seq x y z
N MET A 1 9.63 40.59 2.05
CA MET A 1 8.45 41.12 1.36
C MET A 1 7.31 40.14 1.64
N GLN A 2 6.14 40.63 2.04
CA GLN A 2 4.97 39.77 2.10
C GLN A 2 4.58 39.36 0.67
N PRO A 3 4.18 38.09 0.43
CA PRO A 3 3.74 37.67 -0.89
C PRO A 3 2.53 38.48 -1.34
N THR A 4 2.47 38.82 -2.62
CA THR A 4 1.33 39.55 -3.19
C THR A 4 0.16 38.57 -3.33
N PRO A 5 -1.00 38.85 -2.71
CA PRO A 5 -2.17 37.98 -2.83
C PRO A 5 -2.67 37.88 -4.28
N THR A 6 -3.00 36.68 -4.72
CA THR A 6 -3.61 36.42 -6.04
C THR A 6 -5.10 36.10 -5.83
N PRO A 7 -6.04 36.77 -6.50
CA PRO A 7 -7.45 36.44 -6.43
C PRO A 7 -7.72 34.98 -6.84
N ALA A 8 -8.77 34.38 -6.27
CA ALA A 8 -9.23 33.05 -6.68
C ALA A 8 -9.50 33.00 -8.20
N PRO A 9 -9.23 31.87 -8.87
CA PRO A 9 -9.38 31.73 -10.32
C PRO A 9 -10.84 31.73 -10.82
N TYR A 10 -11.81 31.87 -9.92
CA TYR A 10 -13.26 31.92 -10.23
C TYR A 10 -14.01 32.73 -9.15
N PRO A 11 -15.22 33.25 -9.44
CA PRO A 11 -15.98 34.02 -8.47
C PRO A 11 -16.43 33.16 -7.29
N LEU A 12 -16.15 33.63 -6.09
CA LEU A 12 -16.56 33.03 -4.82
C LEU A 12 -17.79 33.76 -4.27
N ASN A 13 -18.73 33.02 -3.71
CA ASN A 13 -19.86 33.57 -2.97
C ASN A 13 -19.50 33.68 -1.49
N CYS A 14 -18.81 34.77 -1.13
CA CYS A 14 -18.30 34.96 0.21
C CYS A 14 -19.36 35.51 1.16
N GLN A 15 -19.70 34.75 2.20
CA GLN A 15 -20.58 35.18 3.28
C GLN A 15 -19.81 35.86 4.42
N HIS A 16 -18.50 35.60 4.53
CA HIS A 16 -17.59 36.18 5.51
C HIS A 16 -16.29 36.61 4.81
N HIS A 17 -15.65 37.64 5.31
CA HIS A 17 -14.34 38.09 4.87
C HIS A 17 -13.40 38.26 6.07
N SER A 18 -12.26 37.61 6.02
CA SER A 18 -11.19 37.70 7.00
C SER A 18 -9.85 37.89 6.27
N SER A 19 -8.86 38.49 6.92
CA SER A 19 -7.49 38.54 6.40
C SER A 19 -6.59 37.41 6.92
N GLU A 20 -7.13 36.53 7.76
CA GLU A 20 -6.36 35.44 8.37
C GLU A 20 -6.00 34.38 7.35
N PRO A 21 -4.75 33.90 7.32
CA PRO A 21 -4.33 32.82 6.44
C PRO A 21 -5.11 31.52 6.73
N VAL A 22 -5.40 30.75 5.68
CA VAL A 22 -6.11 29.47 5.76
C VAL A 22 -5.17 28.35 5.34
N THR A 23 -4.94 27.39 6.23
CA THR A 23 -4.20 26.16 5.90
C THR A 23 -5.16 25.00 5.73
N LEU A 24 -5.14 24.39 4.54
CA LEU A 24 -5.86 23.16 4.23
C LEU A 24 -4.97 21.93 4.42
N THR A 25 -5.54 20.89 4.94
CA THR A 25 -4.91 19.56 4.96
C THR A 25 -5.61 18.66 3.94
N LEU A 26 -4.85 18.21 2.93
CA LEU A 26 -5.28 17.30 1.88
C LEU A 26 -4.58 15.96 2.05
N TYR A 27 -5.34 14.87 2.22
CA TYR A 27 -4.81 13.51 2.13
C TYR A 27 -5.21 12.89 0.78
N TYR A 28 -4.25 12.26 0.08
CA TYR A 28 -4.47 11.73 -1.26
C TYR A 28 -3.74 10.40 -1.49
N GLY A 29 -4.24 9.58 -2.44
CA GLY A 29 -3.63 8.30 -2.80
C GLY A 29 -2.21 8.47 -3.34
N SER A 30 -1.27 7.64 -2.85
CA SER A 30 0.18 7.72 -3.12
C SER A 30 0.54 7.66 -4.62
N GLU A 31 -0.26 7.01 -5.43
CA GLU A 31 -0.09 6.93 -6.90
C GLU A 31 -0.15 8.29 -7.62
N LYS A 32 -0.65 9.33 -6.93
CA LYS A 32 -0.72 10.71 -7.44
C LYS A 32 0.44 11.58 -6.95
N GLU A 33 1.39 11.03 -6.21
CA GLU A 33 2.39 11.84 -5.50
C GLU A 33 3.17 12.76 -6.41
N ALA A 34 3.68 12.26 -7.53
CA ALA A 34 4.50 13.05 -8.46
C ALA A 34 3.71 14.26 -9.02
N TRP A 35 2.47 14.03 -9.48
CA TRP A 35 1.58 15.10 -9.96
C TRP A 35 1.20 16.08 -8.86
N MET A 36 0.74 15.56 -7.71
CA MET A 36 0.29 16.40 -6.59
C MET A 36 1.41 17.27 -6.03
N ARG A 37 2.63 16.76 -5.95
CA ARG A 37 3.78 17.56 -5.51
C ARG A 37 3.99 18.79 -6.39
N GLU A 38 3.93 18.64 -7.73
CA GLU A 38 4.08 19.75 -8.66
C GLU A 38 2.92 20.76 -8.52
N VAL A 39 1.67 20.28 -8.59
CA VAL A 39 0.52 21.19 -8.64
C VAL A 39 0.23 21.88 -7.31
N ILE A 40 0.52 21.23 -6.18
CA ILE A 40 0.38 21.87 -4.85
C ILE A 40 1.49 22.90 -4.61
N ALA A 41 2.73 22.61 -5.05
CA ALA A 41 3.78 23.61 -5.02
C ALA A 41 3.41 24.86 -5.85
N ASP A 42 2.86 24.67 -7.05
CA ASP A 42 2.37 25.76 -7.87
C ASP A 42 1.23 26.53 -7.19
N PHE A 43 0.25 25.81 -6.62
CA PHE A 43 -0.87 26.44 -5.90
C PHE A 43 -0.35 27.33 -4.76
N ASN A 44 0.52 26.79 -3.93
CA ASN A 44 1.09 27.51 -2.79
C ASN A 44 1.92 28.72 -3.23
N ASN A 45 2.67 28.63 -4.33
CA ASN A 45 3.47 29.73 -4.89
C ASN A 45 2.62 30.85 -5.51
N HIS A 46 1.39 30.56 -5.94
CA HIS A 46 0.49 31.59 -6.47
C HIS A 46 -0.18 32.44 -5.38
N HIS A 47 -0.12 32.01 -4.12
CA HIS A 47 -0.72 32.72 -2.97
C HIS A 47 -2.19 33.09 -3.20
N TYR A 48 -2.99 32.14 -3.67
CA TYR A 48 -4.41 32.38 -3.87
C TYR A 48 -5.10 32.79 -2.58
N THR A 49 -6.05 33.72 -2.69
CA THR A 49 -6.96 34.08 -1.61
C THR A 49 -8.34 33.54 -1.90
N GLY A 50 -8.99 32.96 -0.89
CA GLY A 50 -10.41 32.64 -0.91
C GLY A 50 -11.27 33.81 -0.47
N CYS A 51 -12.32 33.52 0.29
CA CYS A 51 -13.11 34.53 1.01
C CYS A 51 -12.33 35.14 2.19
N ASP A 52 -11.26 34.49 2.60
CA ASP A 52 -10.37 34.86 3.70
C ASP A 52 -8.94 35.13 3.18
N GLY A 53 -7.94 35.07 4.03
CA GLY A 53 -6.54 35.34 3.67
C GLY A 53 -5.93 34.34 2.67
N ILE A 54 -4.61 34.37 2.59
CA ILE A 54 -3.85 33.49 1.68
C ILE A 54 -4.08 32.02 2.05
N ILE A 55 -4.37 31.21 1.05
CA ILE A 55 -4.57 29.75 1.19
C ILE A 55 -3.23 29.04 1.01
N THR A 56 -2.91 28.16 1.95
CA THR A 56 -1.78 27.20 1.88
C THR A 56 -2.30 25.79 2.01
N VAL A 57 -1.77 24.86 1.23
CA VAL A 57 -2.17 23.44 1.25
C VAL A 57 -1.01 22.60 1.76
N ASN A 58 -1.29 21.82 2.80
CA ASN A 58 -0.44 20.72 3.26
C ASN A 58 -1.01 19.41 2.69
N ALA A 59 -0.32 18.82 1.72
CA ALA A 59 -0.77 17.63 1.00
C ALA A 59 0.07 16.42 1.39
N ILE A 60 -0.59 15.31 1.77
CA ILE A 60 0.03 14.11 2.36
C ILE A 60 -0.40 12.87 1.59
N PRO A 61 0.56 12.12 0.97
CA PRO A 61 0.27 10.85 0.32
C PRO A 61 -0.01 9.76 1.35
N ILE A 62 -1.03 8.92 1.07
CA ILE A 62 -1.43 7.82 1.95
C ILE A 62 -2.31 6.82 1.19
N GLY A 63 -2.29 5.54 1.55
CA GLY A 63 -3.20 4.54 1.01
C GLY A 63 -4.68 4.87 1.28
N SER A 64 -5.56 4.57 0.32
CA SER A 64 -6.99 4.94 0.41
C SER A 64 -7.69 4.30 1.62
N GLY A 65 -7.43 3.01 1.88
CA GLY A 65 -8.00 2.31 3.03
C GLY A 65 -7.33 2.67 4.34
N ASP A 66 -6.01 2.93 4.33
CA ASP A 66 -5.29 3.38 5.52
C ASP A 66 -5.83 4.75 5.98
N SER A 67 -5.96 5.72 5.07
CA SER A 67 -6.57 7.02 5.39
C SER A 67 -8.00 6.88 5.91
N LEU A 68 -8.82 5.99 5.32
CA LEU A 68 -10.16 5.69 5.82
C LEU A 68 -10.12 5.23 7.28
N GLN A 69 -9.26 4.27 7.62
CA GLN A 69 -9.11 3.78 9.00
C GLN A 69 -8.67 4.88 9.96
N GLN A 70 -7.70 5.71 9.55
CA GLN A 70 -7.20 6.80 10.38
C GLN A 70 -8.24 7.92 10.59
N ILE A 71 -9.07 8.22 9.58
CA ILE A 71 -10.20 9.16 9.69
C ILE A 71 -11.24 8.60 10.70
N LEU A 72 -11.63 7.33 10.55
CA LEU A 72 -12.58 6.68 11.44
C LEU A 72 -12.12 6.64 12.90
N ASN A 73 -10.81 6.44 13.11
CA ASN A 73 -10.21 6.41 14.46
C ASN A 73 -9.88 7.82 15.00
N GLY A 74 -10.09 8.89 14.21
CA GLY A 74 -9.83 10.28 14.61
C GLY A 74 -8.34 10.63 14.70
N ARG A 75 -7.45 9.79 14.17
CA ARG A 75 -6.00 10.05 14.11
C ARG A 75 -5.67 11.17 13.14
N ILE A 76 -6.37 11.21 12.01
CA ILE A 76 -6.30 12.29 11.03
C ILE A 76 -7.66 12.95 10.84
N ARG A 77 -7.64 14.24 10.50
CA ARG A 77 -8.83 15.06 10.28
C ARG A 77 -8.62 15.93 9.04
N PRO A 78 -8.60 15.32 7.84
CA PRO A 78 -8.40 16.06 6.61
C PRO A 78 -9.54 17.03 6.35
N ASP A 79 -9.22 18.19 5.79
CA ASP A 79 -10.22 19.09 5.25
C ASP A 79 -10.70 18.58 3.89
N VAL A 80 -9.75 18.02 3.12
CA VAL A 80 -9.97 17.42 1.80
C VAL A 80 -9.37 16.01 1.77
N TRP A 81 -10.12 15.09 1.16
CA TRP A 81 -9.67 13.72 0.93
C TRP A 81 -9.85 13.32 -0.53
N SER A 82 -8.79 12.81 -1.14
CA SER A 82 -8.79 12.31 -2.52
C SER A 82 -8.23 10.89 -2.58
N PRO A 83 -9.02 9.88 -2.20
CA PRO A 83 -8.62 8.48 -2.38
C PRO A 83 -8.49 8.13 -3.86
N ALA A 84 -7.98 6.95 -4.17
CA ALA A 84 -7.85 6.52 -5.56
C ALA A 84 -9.20 6.18 -6.22
N GLY A 85 -10.21 5.75 -5.47
CA GLY A 85 -11.52 5.39 -6.01
C GLY A 85 -12.69 5.88 -5.14
N SER A 86 -13.82 6.20 -5.79
CA SER A 86 -15.05 6.67 -5.12
C SER A 86 -15.71 5.60 -4.23
N VAL A 87 -15.37 4.32 -4.41
CA VAL A 87 -15.81 3.24 -3.52
C VAL A 87 -15.46 3.54 -2.06
N TRP A 88 -14.30 4.16 -1.82
CA TRP A 88 -13.84 4.53 -0.48
C TRP A 88 -14.68 5.62 0.17
N LEU A 89 -15.22 6.57 -0.63
CA LEU A 89 -16.14 7.59 -0.13
C LEU A 89 -17.42 6.95 0.42
N SER A 90 -17.94 5.96 -0.32
CA SER A 90 -19.12 5.19 0.07
C SER A 90 -18.87 4.37 1.34
N LEU A 91 -17.71 3.70 1.44
CA LEU A 91 -17.27 2.94 2.61
C LEU A 91 -17.10 3.85 3.84
N LEU A 92 -16.45 5.01 3.66
CA LEU A 92 -16.27 5.98 4.76
C LEU A 92 -17.62 6.47 5.28
N ASN A 93 -18.51 6.90 4.40
CA ASN A 93 -19.83 7.38 4.80
C ASN A 93 -20.66 6.29 5.50
N ALA A 94 -20.63 5.05 5.01
CA ALA A 94 -21.34 3.94 5.63
C ALA A 94 -20.85 3.69 7.07
N ARG A 95 -19.51 3.57 7.25
CA ARG A 95 -18.89 3.32 8.56
C ARG A 95 -18.97 4.53 9.50
N TRP A 96 -18.83 5.76 8.97
CA TRP A 96 -18.98 7.00 9.76
C TRP A 96 -20.40 7.19 10.25
N ARG A 97 -21.41 6.91 9.40
CA ARG A 97 -22.84 7.01 9.78
C ARG A 97 -23.20 6.04 10.91
N GLN A 98 -22.64 4.84 10.93
CA GLN A 98 -22.83 3.89 12.04
C GLN A 98 -22.34 4.47 13.38
N LYS A 99 -21.29 5.30 13.35
CA LYS A 99 -20.64 5.89 14.52
C LYS A 99 -21.25 7.22 14.95
N SER A 100 -21.66 8.08 13.99
CA SER A 100 -22.05 9.47 14.22
C SER A 100 -23.51 9.79 13.90
N GLY A 101 -24.21 8.88 13.21
CA GLY A 101 -25.58 9.11 12.72
C GLY A 101 -25.68 9.95 11.44
N GLN A 102 -24.58 10.53 10.95
CA GLN A 102 -24.55 11.44 9.79
C GLN A 102 -23.48 11.04 8.78
N ASN A 103 -23.60 11.51 7.54
CA ASN A 103 -22.54 11.41 6.54
C ASN A 103 -21.43 12.42 6.83
N LEU A 104 -20.19 12.04 6.53
CA LEU A 104 -19.04 12.93 6.60
C LEU A 104 -18.80 13.64 5.25
N ILE A 105 -19.20 13.01 4.15
CA ILE A 105 -19.01 13.50 2.78
C ILE A 105 -20.38 13.68 2.14
N ASP A 106 -20.59 14.82 1.49
CA ASP A 106 -21.74 15.01 0.60
C ASP A 106 -21.50 14.25 -0.72
N MET A 107 -22.41 13.33 -1.05
CA MET A 107 -22.37 12.49 -2.25
C MET A 107 -23.28 13.02 -3.36
N GLY A 108 -23.63 14.29 -3.32
CA GLY A 108 -24.38 14.96 -4.41
C GLY A 108 -23.64 14.90 -5.76
N ALA A 109 -24.37 15.05 -6.85
CA ALA A 109 -23.87 14.80 -8.20
C ALA A 109 -22.58 15.57 -8.59
N ASN A 110 -22.33 16.72 -7.96
CA ASN A 110 -21.14 17.56 -8.24
C ASN A 110 -20.26 17.78 -6.99
N SER A 111 -20.57 17.11 -5.88
CA SER A 111 -19.88 17.34 -4.61
C SER A 111 -18.52 16.64 -4.53
N THR A 112 -18.37 15.54 -5.28
CA THR A 112 -17.14 14.74 -5.31
C THR A 112 -16.66 14.47 -6.75
N PRO A 113 -16.27 15.52 -7.50
CA PRO A 113 -15.81 15.34 -8.89
C PRO A 113 -14.54 14.50 -8.93
N SER A 114 -14.34 13.75 -10.00
CA SER A 114 -13.06 13.13 -10.31
C SER A 114 -12.03 14.21 -10.60
N LEU A 115 -10.83 14.11 -9.99
CA LEU A 115 -9.70 14.97 -10.34
C LEU A 115 -9.02 14.51 -11.62
N VAL A 116 -8.82 13.22 -11.75
CA VAL A 116 -8.21 12.51 -12.88
C VAL A 116 -8.76 11.09 -12.90
N SER A 117 -8.44 10.32 -13.94
CA SER A 117 -8.72 8.88 -13.92
C SER A 117 -7.53 8.07 -14.40
N SER A 118 -7.44 6.82 -13.92
CA SER A 118 -6.45 5.85 -14.37
C SER A 118 -7.05 4.45 -14.31
N PRO A 119 -7.05 3.67 -15.40
CA PRO A 119 -7.50 2.28 -15.36
C PRO A 119 -6.67 1.44 -14.41
N VAL A 120 -7.30 0.52 -13.69
CA VAL A 120 -6.61 -0.56 -12.98
C VAL A 120 -6.15 -1.58 -14.01
N VAL A 121 -4.87 -1.94 -13.99
CA VAL A 121 -4.26 -2.85 -14.94
C VAL A 121 -3.45 -3.93 -14.22
N ILE A 122 -3.13 -5.01 -14.93
CA ILE A 122 -2.08 -5.93 -14.51
C ILE A 122 -0.82 -5.49 -15.25
N ALA A 123 0.08 -4.80 -14.56
CA ALA A 123 1.39 -4.46 -15.10
C ALA A 123 2.24 -5.73 -15.17
N MET A 124 2.86 -5.96 -16.32
CA MET A 124 3.68 -7.14 -16.56
C MET A 124 4.92 -6.77 -17.36
N TRP A 125 6.02 -7.43 -17.10
CA TRP A 125 7.23 -7.29 -17.93
C TRP A 125 6.92 -7.68 -19.36
N LYS A 126 7.29 -6.85 -20.33
CA LYS A 126 6.93 -7.02 -21.74
C LYS A 126 7.29 -8.41 -22.30
N PRO A 127 8.49 -8.99 -22.10
CA PRO A 127 8.80 -10.32 -22.58
C PRO A 127 7.86 -11.40 -22.05
N LEU A 128 7.45 -11.30 -20.78
CA LEU A 128 6.54 -12.24 -20.14
C LEU A 128 5.10 -12.07 -20.66
N ALA A 129 4.67 -10.85 -20.93
CA ALA A 129 3.38 -10.58 -21.55
C ALA A 129 3.32 -11.12 -23.00
N GLU A 130 4.39 -10.95 -23.76
CA GLU A 130 4.53 -11.48 -25.12
C GLU A 130 4.49 -13.01 -25.14
N ALA A 131 5.10 -13.68 -24.16
CA ALA A 131 5.01 -15.12 -23.99
C ALA A 131 3.58 -15.63 -23.76
N LEU A 132 2.71 -14.80 -23.18
CA LEU A 132 1.28 -15.07 -23.03
C LEU A 132 0.45 -14.70 -24.27
N GLY A 133 1.08 -14.09 -25.30
CA GLY A 133 0.46 -13.71 -26.58
C GLY A 133 0.06 -12.24 -26.69
N TRP A 134 0.47 -11.38 -25.76
CA TRP A 134 0.29 -9.93 -25.87
C TRP A 134 1.15 -9.35 -27.03
N PRO A 135 0.69 -8.34 -27.78
CA PRO A 135 -0.63 -7.67 -27.70
C PRO A 135 -1.73 -8.34 -28.55
N GLN A 136 -1.39 -9.39 -29.32
CA GLN A 136 -2.31 -10.01 -30.29
C GLN A 136 -3.47 -10.75 -29.62
N ARG A 137 -3.25 -11.23 -28.40
CA ARG A 137 -4.25 -11.94 -27.60
C ARG A 137 -4.63 -11.13 -26.37
N ALA A 138 -5.93 -10.98 -26.14
CA ALA A 138 -6.43 -10.40 -24.90
C ALA A 138 -6.16 -11.34 -23.71
N ILE A 139 -5.45 -10.83 -22.70
CA ILE A 139 -5.11 -11.50 -21.46
C ILE A 139 -6.05 -11.01 -20.35
N GLY A 140 -6.35 -11.83 -19.38
CA GLY A 140 -7.18 -11.45 -18.24
C GLY A 140 -7.01 -12.34 -17.04
N TRP A 141 -7.89 -12.20 -16.07
CA TRP A 141 -7.85 -12.91 -14.79
C TRP A 141 -7.85 -14.43 -14.93
N SER A 142 -8.58 -14.96 -15.92
CA SER A 142 -8.58 -16.39 -16.22
C SER A 142 -7.22 -16.92 -16.71
N ASP A 143 -6.43 -16.07 -17.38
CA ASP A 143 -5.06 -16.43 -17.79
C ASP A 143 -4.11 -16.38 -16.58
N ILE A 144 -4.26 -15.37 -15.73
CA ILE A 144 -3.51 -15.27 -14.47
C ILE A 144 -3.80 -16.48 -13.56
N ALA A 145 -5.06 -16.85 -13.38
CA ALA A 145 -5.43 -18.03 -12.57
C ALA A 145 -4.82 -19.33 -13.11
N ARG A 146 -4.77 -19.50 -14.44
CA ARG A 146 -4.14 -20.65 -15.10
C ARG A 146 -2.63 -20.66 -14.87
N LEU A 147 -1.98 -19.50 -15.00
CA LEU A 147 -0.54 -19.37 -14.79
C LEU A 147 -0.18 -19.60 -13.31
N SER A 148 -0.99 -19.08 -12.38
CA SER A 148 -0.81 -19.26 -10.93
C SER A 148 -0.86 -20.72 -10.49
N SER A 149 -1.62 -21.55 -11.20
CA SER A 149 -1.77 -22.99 -10.90
C SER A 149 -0.82 -23.88 -11.71
N ASN A 150 0.00 -23.33 -12.59
CA ASN A 150 0.91 -24.11 -13.40
C ASN A 150 2.23 -24.39 -12.65
N PRO A 151 2.55 -25.65 -12.29
CA PRO A 151 3.77 -25.98 -11.57
C PRO A 151 5.05 -25.75 -12.38
N GLN A 152 4.96 -25.68 -13.71
CA GLN A 152 6.10 -25.37 -14.57
C GLN A 152 6.38 -23.87 -14.66
N GLY A 153 5.50 -23.02 -14.10
CA GLY A 153 5.67 -21.57 -14.15
C GLY A 153 5.90 -21.04 -15.58
N TRP A 154 6.88 -20.18 -15.73
CA TRP A 154 7.24 -19.57 -17.00
C TRP A 154 7.93 -20.52 -17.99
N ALA A 155 8.47 -21.65 -17.53
CA ALA A 155 9.06 -22.66 -18.42
C ALA A 155 8.00 -23.22 -19.40
N ALA A 156 6.73 -23.31 -19.01
CA ALA A 156 5.63 -23.69 -19.89
C ALA A 156 5.39 -22.71 -21.05
N TYR A 157 5.95 -21.52 -20.97
CA TYR A 157 5.81 -20.43 -21.94
C TYR A 157 7.14 -20.05 -22.60
N GLY A 158 8.19 -20.88 -22.44
CA GLY A 158 9.48 -20.70 -23.07
C GLY A 158 10.48 -19.80 -22.31
N HIS A 159 10.15 -19.45 -21.06
CA HIS A 159 10.99 -18.60 -20.19
C HIS A 159 11.37 -19.32 -18.88
N PRO A 160 12.15 -20.43 -18.95
CA PRO A 160 12.53 -21.17 -17.73
C PRO A 160 13.36 -20.30 -16.77
N GLU A 161 14.10 -19.31 -17.27
CA GLU A 161 14.90 -18.36 -16.49
C GLU A 161 14.05 -17.45 -15.58
N ALA A 162 12.77 -17.27 -15.88
CA ALA A 162 11.85 -16.47 -15.06
C ALA A 162 11.23 -17.29 -13.91
N GLY A 163 11.43 -18.60 -13.87
CA GLY A 163 11.03 -19.49 -12.79
C GLY A 163 9.53 -19.62 -12.62
N SER A 164 9.08 -19.66 -11.37
CA SER A 164 7.66 -19.68 -11.03
C SER A 164 6.98 -18.34 -11.29
N PHE A 165 5.67 -18.36 -11.54
CA PHE A 165 4.89 -17.12 -11.62
C PHE A 165 4.80 -16.46 -10.24
N LYS A 166 5.25 -15.22 -10.15
CA LYS A 166 5.23 -14.38 -8.94
C LYS A 166 4.29 -13.21 -9.19
N PHE A 167 3.16 -13.23 -8.52
CA PHE A 167 2.13 -12.22 -8.64
C PHE A 167 2.09 -11.32 -7.41
N GLY A 168 1.60 -10.11 -7.57
CA GLY A 168 1.43 -9.19 -6.48
C GLY A 168 0.24 -8.26 -6.66
N HIS A 169 -0.34 -7.86 -5.55
CA HIS A 169 -1.29 -6.75 -5.45
C HIS A 169 -1.22 -6.14 -4.05
N THR A 170 -1.76 -4.96 -3.89
CA THR A 170 -1.80 -4.32 -2.57
C THR A 170 -2.86 -4.96 -1.69
N HIS A 171 -2.72 -4.78 -0.37
CA HIS A 171 -3.69 -5.31 0.59
C HIS A 171 -5.06 -4.62 0.42
N PRO A 172 -6.15 -5.37 0.17
CA PRO A 172 -7.46 -4.80 -0.20
C PRO A 172 -8.07 -3.86 0.83
N ALA A 173 -7.86 -4.11 2.12
CA ALA A 173 -8.39 -3.25 3.18
C ALA A 173 -7.68 -1.89 3.32
N TYR A 174 -6.51 -1.72 2.68
CA TYR A 174 -5.66 -0.54 2.85
C TYR A 174 -5.39 0.23 1.56
N SER A 175 -5.53 -0.43 0.42
CA SER A 175 -5.22 0.14 -0.89
C SER A 175 -6.27 -0.17 -1.95
N ASN A 176 -6.53 0.81 -2.81
CA ASN A 176 -7.59 0.71 -3.81
C ASN A 176 -7.30 -0.33 -4.90
N SER A 177 -6.06 -0.43 -5.42
CA SER A 177 -5.78 -1.40 -6.48
C SER A 177 -5.97 -2.84 -6.02
N GLY A 178 -5.69 -3.14 -4.74
CA GLY A 178 -5.97 -4.44 -4.14
C GLY A 178 -7.46 -4.70 -3.98
N LEU A 179 -8.21 -3.70 -3.52
CA LEU A 179 -9.68 -3.81 -3.44
C LEU A 179 -10.30 -4.04 -4.82
N ASP A 180 -9.91 -3.24 -5.80
CA ASP A 180 -10.39 -3.39 -7.18
C ASP A 180 -9.98 -4.74 -7.78
N ALA A 181 -8.80 -5.28 -7.44
CA ALA A 181 -8.34 -6.59 -7.89
C ALA A 181 -9.28 -7.70 -7.40
N ILE A 182 -9.58 -7.77 -6.10
CA ILE A 182 -10.45 -8.83 -5.56
C ILE A 182 -11.90 -8.70 -6.03
N ILE A 183 -12.38 -7.48 -6.27
CA ILE A 183 -13.69 -7.25 -6.90
C ILE A 183 -13.67 -7.75 -8.35
N ALA A 184 -12.64 -7.42 -9.13
CA ALA A 184 -12.50 -7.87 -10.52
C ALA A 184 -12.36 -9.40 -10.63
N MET A 185 -11.60 -10.04 -9.72
CA MET A 185 -11.52 -11.51 -9.61
C MET A 185 -12.90 -12.12 -9.34
N SER A 186 -13.71 -11.50 -8.48
CA SER A 186 -15.08 -11.98 -8.18
C SER A 186 -15.99 -11.91 -9.41
N TYR A 187 -15.91 -10.82 -10.18
CA TYR A 187 -16.61 -10.70 -11.46
C TYR A 187 -16.14 -11.75 -12.46
N ALA A 188 -14.83 -11.93 -12.60
CA ALA A 188 -14.24 -12.88 -13.53
C ALA A 188 -14.65 -14.34 -13.21
N ALA A 189 -14.67 -14.70 -11.93
CA ALA A 189 -15.08 -16.04 -11.46
C ALA A 189 -16.51 -16.41 -11.92
N LEU A 190 -17.38 -15.42 -12.04
CA LEU A 190 -18.81 -15.61 -12.36
C LEU A 190 -19.15 -15.26 -13.81
N GLY A 191 -18.20 -14.71 -14.57
CA GLY A 191 -18.46 -14.20 -15.93
C GLY A 191 -19.43 -13.00 -15.95
N LYS A 192 -19.49 -12.23 -14.87
CA LYS A 192 -20.32 -11.03 -14.73
C LYS A 192 -19.50 -9.76 -14.96
N GLN A 193 -20.18 -8.65 -15.25
CA GLN A 193 -19.59 -7.31 -15.36
C GLN A 193 -20.32 -6.27 -14.51
N ARG A 194 -21.52 -6.64 -14.02
CA ARG A 194 -22.39 -5.80 -13.17
C ARG A 194 -23.32 -6.63 -12.32
N GLY A 195 -23.93 -6.01 -11.32
CA GLY A 195 -24.98 -6.62 -10.52
C GLY A 195 -24.49 -7.76 -9.62
N LEU A 196 -23.28 -7.66 -9.05
CA LEU A 196 -22.86 -8.58 -7.99
C LEU A 196 -23.74 -8.42 -6.76
N THR A 197 -24.07 -9.54 -6.15
CA THR A 197 -24.84 -9.64 -4.90
C THR A 197 -24.04 -10.39 -3.85
N VAL A 198 -24.42 -10.26 -2.57
CA VAL A 198 -23.79 -11.04 -1.49
C VAL A 198 -23.96 -12.56 -1.72
N ALA A 199 -25.10 -13.00 -2.31
CA ALA A 199 -25.30 -14.39 -2.65
C ALA A 199 -24.31 -14.89 -3.73
N ASP A 200 -23.96 -14.03 -4.69
CA ASP A 200 -22.93 -14.35 -5.70
C ASP A 200 -21.54 -14.56 -5.04
N ILE A 201 -21.21 -13.77 -4.03
CA ILE A 201 -19.90 -13.87 -3.35
C ILE A 201 -19.79 -15.13 -2.51
N ASN A 202 -20.89 -15.65 -2.01
CA ASN A 202 -20.95 -16.92 -1.29
C ASN A 202 -20.85 -18.15 -2.23
N ASP A 203 -20.82 -17.98 -3.55
CA ASP A 203 -20.59 -19.07 -4.49
C ASP A 203 -19.12 -19.54 -4.41
N SER A 204 -18.93 -20.84 -4.27
CA SER A 204 -17.59 -21.45 -4.18
C SER A 204 -16.70 -21.17 -5.39
N ARG A 205 -17.26 -20.84 -6.55
CA ARG A 205 -16.48 -20.40 -7.71
C ARG A 205 -15.67 -19.16 -7.40
N VAL A 206 -16.23 -18.21 -6.63
CA VAL A 206 -15.53 -16.98 -6.25
C VAL A 206 -14.38 -17.28 -5.32
N SER A 207 -14.63 -18.00 -4.22
CA SER A 207 -13.58 -18.34 -3.26
C SER A 207 -12.46 -19.18 -3.89
N ASN A 208 -12.82 -20.19 -4.73
CA ASN A 208 -11.84 -21.02 -5.42
C ASN A 208 -11.01 -20.23 -6.45
N PHE A 209 -11.62 -19.27 -7.16
CA PHE A 209 -10.92 -18.45 -8.15
C PHE A 209 -9.92 -17.52 -7.46
N ILE A 210 -10.34 -16.83 -6.39
CA ILE A 210 -9.47 -15.99 -5.58
C ILE A 210 -8.33 -16.83 -5.02
N ALA A 211 -8.61 -17.94 -4.33
CA ALA A 211 -7.59 -18.84 -3.78
C ALA A 211 -6.60 -19.34 -4.85
N GLY A 212 -7.10 -19.57 -6.09
CA GLY A 212 -6.26 -19.99 -7.22
C GLY A 212 -5.21 -18.96 -7.60
N ILE A 213 -5.56 -17.68 -7.58
CA ILE A 213 -4.64 -16.57 -7.89
C ILE A 213 -3.73 -16.26 -6.70
N GLU A 214 -4.28 -16.25 -5.48
CA GLU A 214 -3.55 -15.97 -4.24
C GLU A 214 -2.35 -16.91 -4.02
N ARG A 215 -2.38 -18.14 -4.53
CA ARG A 215 -1.22 -19.07 -4.48
C ARG A 215 0.04 -18.52 -5.13
N ALA A 216 -0.10 -17.65 -6.14
CA ALA A 216 1.03 -17.01 -6.81
C ALA A 216 1.43 -15.68 -6.16
N VAL A 217 0.63 -15.15 -5.23
CA VAL A 217 0.96 -13.92 -4.50
C VAL A 217 2.13 -14.19 -3.57
N VAL A 218 3.19 -13.42 -3.75
CA VAL A 218 4.44 -13.57 -2.97
C VAL A 218 4.52 -12.60 -1.80
N HIS A 219 3.84 -11.46 -1.88
CA HIS A 219 3.57 -10.52 -0.79
C HIS A 219 2.54 -9.48 -1.22
N TYR A 220 1.98 -8.77 -0.26
CA TYR A 220 1.05 -7.67 -0.48
C TYR A 220 1.77 -6.33 -0.30
N GLY A 221 1.35 -5.31 -1.06
CA GLY A 221 1.81 -3.94 -0.87
C GLY A 221 0.87 -3.17 0.06
N ASP A 222 1.39 -2.18 0.76
CA ASP A 222 0.59 -1.26 1.59
C ASP A 222 -0.10 -0.17 0.76
N SER A 223 0.58 0.31 -0.28
CA SER A 223 0.06 1.29 -1.23
C SER A 223 0.52 0.98 -2.65
N THR A 224 -0.24 1.44 -3.65
CA THR A 224 0.01 1.08 -5.05
C THR A 224 1.29 1.71 -5.59
N GLY A 225 1.58 2.96 -5.23
CA GLY A 225 2.81 3.65 -5.66
C GLY A 225 4.05 2.93 -5.13
N PHE A 226 4.11 2.69 -3.81
CA PHE A 226 5.22 1.96 -3.19
C PHE A 226 5.42 0.55 -3.81
N PHE A 227 4.33 -0.17 -4.05
CA PHE A 227 4.40 -1.51 -4.62
C PHE A 227 4.91 -1.52 -6.07
N ALA A 228 4.58 -0.49 -6.84
CA ALA A 228 5.13 -0.26 -8.18
C ALA A 228 6.65 -0.01 -8.12
N ASP A 229 7.10 0.87 -7.21
CA ASP A 229 8.52 1.13 -6.97
C ASP A 229 9.30 -0.15 -6.65
N GLU A 230 8.75 -1.00 -5.78
CA GLU A 230 9.35 -2.28 -5.44
C GLU A 230 9.48 -3.20 -6.67
N MET A 231 8.42 -3.34 -7.47
CA MET A 231 8.45 -4.16 -8.68
C MET A 231 9.48 -3.64 -9.68
N PHE A 232 9.47 -2.34 -9.95
CA PHE A 232 10.30 -1.76 -11.02
C PHE A 232 11.79 -1.70 -10.64
N ASN A 233 12.11 -1.42 -9.39
CA ASN A 233 13.49 -1.40 -8.92
C ASN A 233 14.10 -2.81 -8.75
N LYS A 234 13.30 -3.81 -8.33
CA LYS A 234 13.78 -5.18 -8.04
C LYS A 234 13.68 -6.14 -9.23
N GLY A 235 12.88 -5.79 -10.24
CA GLY A 235 12.80 -6.52 -11.49
C GLY A 235 11.98 -7.83 -11.48
N PRO A 236 12.04 -8.62 -12.57
CA PRO A 236 11.18 -9.79 -12.78
C PRO A 236 11.46 -10.98 -11.84
N SER A 237 12.64 -11.04 -11.23
CA SER A 237 12.95 -12.04 -10.21
C SER A 237 12.16 -11.80 -8.91
N PHE A 238 11.78 -10.55 -8.64
CA PHE A 238 10.96 -10.16 -7.50
C PHE A 238 9.47 -10.37 -7.79
N LEU A 239 8.94 -9.79 -8.89
CA LEU A 239 7.56 -9.94 -9.35
C LEU A 239 7.51 -10.12 -10.86
N SER A 240 6.75 -11.10 -11.32
CA SER A 240 6.44 -11.30 -12.75
C SER A 240 5.42 -10.28 -13.24
N ALA A 241 4.41 -10.00 -12.41
CA ALA A 241 3.33 -9.06 -12.68
C ALA A 241 2.69 -8.56 -11.38
N ALA A 242 2.08 -7.38 -11.43
CA ALA A 242 1.36 -6.82 -10.29
C ALA A 242 0.14 -6.00 -10.73
N VAL A 243 -0.87 -5.91 -9.84
CA VAL A 243 -2.01 -5.03 -10.05
C VAL A 243 -1.64 -3.61 -9.64
N MET A 244 -1.80 -2.67 -10.57
CA MET A 244 -1.55 -1.25 -10.34
C MET A 244 -2.39 -0.37 -11.28
N TYR A 245 -2.04 0.89 -11.44
CA TYR A 245 -2.72 1.81 -12.34
C TYR A 245 -1.93 2.04 -13.62
N GLU A 246 -2.65 2.38 -14.69
CA GLU A 246 -2.09 2.70 -16.01
C GLU A 246 -0.98 3.79 -15.92
N ASN A 247 -1.19 4.83 -15.14
CA ASN A 247 -0.21 5.91 -14.99
C ASN A 247 1.14 5.44 -14.44
N LEU A 248 1.17 4.42 -13.58
CA LEU A 248 2.42 3.85 -13.07
C LEU A 248 3.17 3.04 -14.14
N VAL A 249 2.45 2.43 -15.09
CA VAL A 249 3.08 1.80 -16.26
C VAL A 249 3.69 2.86 -17.19
N VAL A 250 3.01 4.00 -17.36
CA VAL A 250 3.56 5.15 -18.09
C VAL A 250 4.82 5.65 -17.40
N GLU A 251 4.79 5.84 -16.08
CA GLU A 251 5.92 6.29 -15.28
C GLU A 251 7.11 5.32 -15.37
N ALA A 252 6.86 4.00 -15.34
CA ALA A 252 7.91 3.00 -15.51
C ALA A 252 8.66 3.14 -16.83
N ASN A 253 7.98 3.56 -17.90
CA ASN A 253 8.54 3.64 -19.25
C ASN A 253 8.91 5.08 -19.70
N ASP A 254 8.90 6.07 -18.79
CA ASP A 254 9.18 7.47 -19.11
C ASP A 254 10.68 7.76 -19.37
N GLY A 255 11.56 6.81 -19.04
CA GLY A 255 13.01 6.91 -19.19
C GLY A 255 13.69 7.81 -18.14
N HIS A 256 12.97 8.27 -17.11
CA HIS A 256 13.46 9.20 -16.09
C HIS A 256 13.28 8.66 -14.67
N SER A 257 12.12 8.11 -14.36
CA SER A 257 11.76 7.69 -13.01
C SER A 257 12.55 6.46 -12.55
N TYR A 258 12.84 5.54 -13.48
CA TYR A 258 13.59 4.31 -13.20
C TYR A 258 14.80 4.17 -14.10
N SER A 259 16.01 4.42 -13.56
CA SER A 259 17.28 4.46 -14.32
C SER A 259 17.74 3.10 -14.87
N HIS A 260 17.25 2.00 -14.32
CA HIS A 260 17.71 0.63 -14.63
C HIS A 260 16.56 -0.37 -14.78
N LEU A 261 15.49 0.02 -15.50
CA LEU A 261 14.40 -0.89 -15.79
C LEU A 261 14.92 -2.04 -16.68
N PRO A 262 14.89 -3.32 -16.22
CA PRO A 262 15.52 -4.42 -16.98
C PRO A 262 14.80 -4.74 -18.29
N PHE A 263 13.48 -4.52 -18.33
CA PHE A 263 12.62 -4.66 -19.50
C PHE A 263 11.51 -3.60 -19.44
N PRO A 264 10.94 -3.19 -20.58
CA PRO A 264 9.72 -2.38 -20.57
C PRO A 264 8.58 -3.09 -19.83
N VAL A 265 7.70 -2.32 -19.21
CA VAL A 265 6.47 -2.80 -18.58
C VAL A 265 5.29 -2.51 -19.50
N VAL A 266 4.31 -3.42 -19.56
CA VAL A 266 3.10 -3.22 -20.33
C VAL A 266 1.86 -3.35 -19.46
N ALA A 267 0.84 -2.57 -19.79
CA ALA A 267 -0.46 -2.63 -19.15
C ALA A 267 -1.31 -3.72 -19.81
N ILE A 268 -1.70 -4.72 -19.03
CA ILE A 268 -2.71 -5.69 -19.41
C ILE A 268 -4.04 -5.24 -18.85
N TYR A 269 -4.97 -4.91 -19.73
CA TYR A 269 -6.35 -4.59 -19.38
C TYR A 269 -7.13 -5.91 -19.40
N PRO A 270 -7.54 -6.44 -18.22
CA PRO A 270 -8.18 -7.74 -18.17
C PRO A 270 -9.38 -7.85 -19.11
N LYS A 271 -9.41 -8.91 -19.93
CA LYS A 271 -10.50 -9.13 -20.93
C LYS A 271 -11.88 -9.30 -20.28
N GLU A 272 -11.94 -9.72 -19.02
CA GLU A 272 -13.17 -9.83 -18.25
C GLU A 272 -13.72 -8.47 -17.83
N GLY A 273 -12.86 -7.45 -17.85
CA GLY A 273 -13.14 -6.08 -17.47
C GLY A 273 -12.28 -5.59 -16.31
N THR A 274 -12.24 -4.29 -16.14
CA THR A 274 -11.53 -3.62 -15.07
C THR A 274 -12.26 -2.35 -14.61
N PHE A 275 -11.68 -1.65 -13.64
CA PHE A 275 -12.20 -0.40 -13.11
C PHE A 275 -11.40 0.80 -13.63
N TYR A 276 -12.05 1.94 -13.71
CA TYR A 276 -11.37 3.23 -13.65
C TYR A 276 -11.25 3.66 -12.19
N SER A 277 -10.03 3.88 -11.74
CA SER A 277 -9.76 4.63 -10.53
C SER A 277 -10.06 6.10 -10.84
N ASP A 278 -11.11 6.65 -10.24
CA ASP A 278 -11.68 7.96 -10.59
C ASP A 278 -11.15 9.11 -9.74
N HIS A 279 -10.26 8.82 -8.78
CA HIS A 279 -9.54 9.79 -7.95
C HIS A 279 -10.41 10.98 -7.50
N PRO A 280 -11.48 10.76 -6.74
CA PRO A 280 -12.43 11.81 -6.39
C PRO A 280 -11.82 12.87 -5.48
N TYR A 281 -12.36 14.07 -5.52
CA TYR A 281 -12.09 15.16 -4.59
C TYR A 281 -13.26 15.30 -3.64
N ALA A 282 -13.06 15.02 -2.37
CA ALA A 282 -14.11 15.10 -1.35
C ALA A 282 -13.75 16.08 -0.23
N ILE A 283 -14.65 17.01 0.07
CA ILE A 283 -14.57 17.87 1.27
C ILE A 283 -15.21 17.11 2.42
N LEU A 284 -14.53 17.05 3.58
CA LEU A 284 -15.00 16.32 4.74
C LEU A 284 -15.71 17.26 5.74
N HIS A 285 -17.04 17.15 5.83
CA HIS A 285 -17.89 17.99 6.68
C HIS A 285 -17.88 17.52 8.15
N GLY A 286 -16.67 17.38 8.69
CA GLY A 286 -16.46 17.11 10.11
C GLY A 286 -16.53 18.39 10.96
N SER A 287 -16.62 18.23 12.29
CA SER A 287 -16.64 19.37 13.23
C SER A 287 -15.37 20.25 13.18
N TRP A 288 -14.34 19.82 12.50
CA TRP A 288 -13.07 20.55 12.30
C TRP A 288 -13.05 21.42 11.03
N LEU A 289 -13.98 21.22 10.10
CA LEU A 289 -14.09 22.02 8.89
C LEU A 289 -14.77 23.35 9.23
N THR A 290 -14.05 24.44 9.01
CA THR A 290 -14.61 25.78 9.16
C THR A 290 -15.12 26.31 7.83
N PRO A 291 -16.03 27.31 7.78
CA PRO A 291 -16.47 27.93 6.53
C PRO A 291 -15.31 28.50 5.69
N ALA A 292 -14.27 29.03 6.33
CA ALA A 292 -13.05 29.50 5.67
C ALA A 292 -12.32 28.36 4.96
N LYS A 293 -12.17 27.21 5.61
CA LYS A 293 -11.54 26.02 5.01
C LYS A 293 -12.37 25.41 3.90
N GLU A 294 -13.70 25.40 4.05
CA GLU A 294 -14.60 24.92 3.01
C GLU A 294 -14.50 25.78 1.73
N SER A 295 -14.52 27.11 1.88
CA SER A 295 -14.28 28.06 0.77
C SER A 295 -12.91 27.85 0.14
N ALA A 296 -11.86 27.71 0.94
CA ALA A 296 -10.50 27.45 0.45
C ALA A 296 -10.39 26.12 -0.32
N ALA A 297 -11.09 25.07 0.14
CA ALA A 297 -11.14 23.76 -0.53
C ALA A 297 -11.80 23.87 -1.93
N GLU A 298 -12.81 24.71 -2.09
CA GLU A 298 -13.42 25.00 -3.39
C GLU A 298 -12.46 25.71 -4.35
N VAL A 299 -11.63 26.65 -3.84
CA VAL A 299 -10.58 27.28 -4.63
C VAL A 299 -9.56 26.26 -5.13
N LEU A 300 -9.10 25.38 -4.25
CA LEU A 300 -8.18 24.30 -4.60
C LEU A 300 -8.79 23.36 -5.63
N ARG A 301 -10.06 22.97 -5.47
CA ARG A 301 -10.78 22.11 -6.42
C ARG A 301 -10.79 22.70 -7.81
N ALA A 302 -11.17 23.95 -7.94
CA ALA A 302 -11.21 24.63 -9.24
C ALA A 302 -9.82 24.77 -9.87
N PHE A 303 -8.79 25.03 -9.07
CA PHE A 303 -7.42 25.05 -9.55
C PHE A 303 -6.99 23.69 -10.11
N LEU A 304 -7.21 22.59 -9.37
CA LEU A 304 -6.83 21.24 -9.80
C LEU A 304 -7.56 20.80 -11.08
N LEU A 305 -8.81 21.24 -11.26
CA LEU A 305 -9.62 20.94 -12.44
C LEU A 305 -9.38 21.93 -13.61
N ALA A 306 -8.55 22.97 -13.44
CA ALA A 306 -8.21 23.87 -14.52
C ALA A 306 -7.45 23.16 -15.65
N PRO A 307 -7.71 23.47 -16.94
CA PRO A 307 -7.08 22.77 -18.07
C PRO A 307 -5.56 22.69 -18.00
N GLN A 308 -4.89 23.72 -17.46
CA GLN A 308 -3.44 23.73 -17.30
C GLN A 308 -2.96 22.64 -16.32
N GLN A 309 -3.66 22.44 -15.19
CA GLN A 309 -3.31 21.41 -14.21
C GLN A 309 -3.67 20.00 -14.73
N GLN A 310 -4.74 19.92 -15.49
CA GLN A 310 -5.15 18.69 -16.16
C GLN A 310 -4.14 18.27 -17.27
N ALA A 311 -3.59 19.22 -18.00
CA ALA A 311 -2.49 18.97 -18.94
C ALA A 311 -1.21 18.49 -18.22
N LYS A 312 -0.96 18.97 -16.99
CA LYS A 312 0.11 18.41 -16.15
C LYS A 312 -0.19 16.98 -15.74
N ALA A 313 -1.42 16.68 -15.29
CA ALA A 313 -1.83 15.32 -14.95
C ALA A 313 -1.61 14.32 -16.10
N LEU A 314 -1.92 14.73 -17.34
CA LEU A 314 -1.66 13.93 -18.53
C LEU A 314 -0.18 13.59 -18.69
N ARG A 315 0.75 14.52 -18.40
CA ARG A 315 2.20 14.24 -18.44
C ARG A 315 2.65 13.16 -17.45
N TYR A 316 1.92 13.02 -16.35
CA TYR A 316 2.12 11.95 -15.36
C TYR A 316 1.30 10.68 -15.66
N GLY A 317 0.81 10.53 -16.90
CA GLY A 317 0.07 9.33 -17.33
C GLY A 317 -1.37 9.24 -16.84
N PHE A 318 -1.92 10.27 -16.21
CA PHE A 318 -3.33 10.31 -15.84
C PHE A 318 -4.21 10.76 -17.00
N ARG A 319 -5.37 10.15 -17.13
CA ARG A 319 -6.42 10.60 -18.05
C ARG A 319 -7.14 11.82 -17.46
N PRO A 320 -7.15 12.96 -18.16
CA PRO A 320 -7.76 14.18 -17.65
C PRO A 320 -9.27 14.02 -17.38
N ALA A 321 -9.74 14.63 -16.30
CA ALA A 321 -11.19 14.67 -15.99
C ALA A 321 -11.96 15.71 -16.80
N VAL A 322 -11.29 16.68 -17.42
CA VAL A 322 -11.93 17.75 -18.20
C VAL A 322 -11.80 17.49 -19.69
N ALA A 323 -12.94 17.55 -20.39
CA ALA A 323 -13.02 17.24 -21.82
C ALA A 323 -12.21 18.20 -22.73
N SER A 324 -11.80 19.37 -22.22
CA SER A 324 -10.97 20.33 -22.97
C SER A 324 -9.50 19.89 -23.10
N VAL A 325 -9.07 18.89 -22.36
CA VAL A 325 -7.73 18.29 -22.45
C VAL A 325 -7.88 16.89 -23.02
N ALA A 326 -7.49 16.72 -24.28
CA ALA A 326 -7.57 15.43 -24.96
C ALA A 326 -6.53 14.44 -24.41
N ILE A 327 -6.88 13.15 -24.39
CA ILE A 327 -5.94 12.08 -24.12
C ILE A 327 -4.91 12.02 -25.27
N GLY A 328 -3.65 11.86 -24.92
CA GLY A 328 -2.53 11.79 -25.86
C GLY A 328 -1.27 11.34 -25.12
N ALA A 329 -0.10 11.49 -25.76
CA ALA A 329 1.17 11.15 -25.11
C ALA A 329 1.28 11.81 -23.72
N PRO A 330 1.82 11.05 -22.72
CA PRO A 330 2.45 9.74 -22.79
C PRO A 330 1.50 8.53 -22.67
N ILE A 331 0.18 8.70 -22.76
CA ILE A 331 -0.76 7.59 -22.77
C ILE A 331 -0.80 7.00 -24.19
N ASP A 332 0.17 6.13 -24.51
CA ASP A 332 0.35 5.53 -25.83
C ASP A 332 1.14 4.21 -25.75
N SER A 333 1.25 3.52 -26.87
CA SER A 333 1.93 2.23 -26.96
C SER A 333 3.45 2.29 -26.74
N ALA A 334 4.08 3.46 -26.93
CA ALA A 334 5.50 3.64 -26.63
C ALA A 334 5.78 3.56 -25.13
N HIS A 335 4.80 3.96 -24.32
CA HIS A 335 4.83 3.90 -22.86
C HIS A 335 4.14 2.64 -22.29
N GLY A 336 3.87 1.64 -23.13
CA GLY A 336 3.33 0.34 -22.69
C GLY A 336 1.84 0.32 -22.40
N VAL A 337 1.07 1.35 -22.78
CA VAL A 337 -0.36 1.50 -22.53
C VAL A 337 -1.15 1.71 -23.83
N ASP A 338 -2.47 1.50 -23.76
CA ASP A 338 -3.37 1.65 -24.90
C ASP A 338 -4.49 2.65 -24.55
N PRO A 339 -4.55 3.84 -25.18
CA PRO A 339 -5.56 4.85 -24.90
C PRO A 339 -6.99 4.38 -25.21
N GLU A 340 -7.17 3.37 -26.10
CA GLU A 340 -8.48 2.81 -26.45
C GLU A 340 -9.00 1.76 -25.43
N GLN A 341 -8.22 1.44 -24.41
CA GLN A 341 -8.58 0.53 -23.33
C GLN A 341 -8.96 1.30 -22.05
N PRO A 342 -9.69 0.68 -21.10
CA PRO A 342 -10.33 -0.63 -21.20
C PRO A 342 -11.63 -0.58 -22.03
N ARG A 343 -11.95 -1.67 -22.74
CA ARG A 343 -13.22 -1.80 -23.49
C ARG A 343 -14.38 -2.22 -22.60
N THR A 344 -14.09 -2.88 -21.49
CA THR A 344 -15.09 -3.35 -20.52
C THR A 344 -14.79 -2.73 -19.17
N VAL A 345 -15.75 -1.92 -18.68
CA VAL A 345 -15.69 -1.28 -17.37
C VAL A 345 -16.64 -2.01 -16.43
N LEU A 346 -16.12 -2.47 -15.30
CA LEU A 346 -16.89 -3.17 -14.27
C LEU A 346 -17.68 -2.17 -13.43
N GLN A 347 -18.84 -2.60 -12.96
CA GLN A 347 -19.63 -1.81 -12.02
C GLN A 347 -19.06 -1.93 -10.61
N VAL A 348 -18.87 -0.80 -9.93
CA VAL A 348 -18.55 -0.78 -8.50
C VAL A 348 -19.74 -1.36 -7.71
N PRO A 349 -19.56 -2.42 -6.91
CA PRO A 349 -20.65 -3.04 -6.18
C PRO A 349 -21.06 -2.22 -4.94
N SER A 350 -22.20 -2.61 -4.32
CA SER A 350 -22.63 -2.00 -3.06
C SER A 350 -21.65 -2.28 -1.91
N VAL A 351 -21.69 -1.46 -0.86
CA VAL A 351 -20.86 -1.61 0.34
C VAL A 351 -20.99 -3.00 0.97
N ASP A 352 -22.19 -3.57 1.02
CA ASP A 352 -22.42 -4.91 1.59
C ASP A 352 -21.72 -6.00 0.76
N VAL A 353 -21.72 -5.85 -0.56
CA VAL A 353 -21.01 -6.78 -1.47
C VAL A 353 -19.51 -6.61 -1.33
N VAL A 354 -19.00 -5.38 -1.22
CA VAL A 354 -17.57 -5.11 -0.98
C VAL A 354 -17.13 -5.77 0.33
N ASN A 355 -17.88 -5.58 1.42
CA ASN A 355 -17.56 -6.20 2.72
C ASN A 355 -17.57 -7.75 2.63
N ALA A 356 -18.51 -8.34 1.86
CA ALA A 356 -18.54 -9.79 1.64
C ALA A 356 -17.32 -10.28 0.85
N ILE A 357 -16.88 -9.53 -0.17
CA ILE A 357 -15.68 -9.84 -0.97
C ILE A 357 -14.43 -9.76 -0.08
N GLU A 358 -14.28 -8.70 0.73
CA GLU A 358 -13.17 -8.57 1.67
C GLU A 358 -13.11 -9.76 2.63
N GLY A 359 -14.28 -10.19 3.17
CA GLY A 359 -14.37 -11.36 4.04
C GLY A 359 -13.98 -12.66 3.33
N THR A 360 -14.41 -12.85 2.09
CA THR A 360 -14.04 -14.00 1.27
C THR A 360 -12.53 -14.02 0.99
N TRP A 361 -11.95 -12.88 0.59
CA TRP A 361 -10.52 -12.77 0.36
C TRP A 361 -9.72 -13.06 1.63
N GLN A 362 -10.11 -12.50 2.78
CA GLN A 362 -9.43 -12.74 4.06
C GLN A 362 -9.38 -14.24 4.42
N ALA A 363 -10.40 -15.01 4.05
CA ALA A 363 -10.43 -16.46 4.24
C ALA A 363 -9.60 -17.24 3.20
N GLN A 364 -9.20 -16.61 2.09
CA GLN A 364 -8.48 -17.25 0.97
C GLN A 364 -7.05 -16.70 0.78
N LYS A 365 -6.69 -15.59 1.42
CA LYS A 365 -5.34 -15.03 1.34
C LYS A 365 -4.29 -16.04 1.80
N ARG A 366 -3.07 -15.88 1.33
CA ARG A 366 -1.98 -16.69 1.84
C ARG A 366 -1.76 -16.41 3.32
N ARG A 367 -1.53 -17.48 4.08
CA ARG A 367 -1.12 -17.38 5.48
C ARG A 367 0.32 -16.85 5.57
N VAL A 368 0.67 -16.35 6.73
CA VAL A 368 2.02 -15.91 7.03
C VAL A 368 2.66 -16.79 8.09
N ALA A 369 3.97 -16.99 7.97
CA ALA A 369 4.83 -17.51 9.02
C ALA A 369 5.79 -16.40 9.43
N ALA A 370 5.49 -15.73 10.54
CA ALA A 370 6.24 -14.58 11.05
C ALA A 370 7.15 -14.98 12.22
N MET A 371 8.41 -14.53 12.20
CA MET A 371 9.31 -14.56 13.33
C MET A 371 9.53 -13.14 13.85
N LEU A 372 9.03 -12.85 15.04
CA LEU A 372 9.25 -11.58 15.72
C LEU A 372 10.52 -11.65 16.55
N ILE A 373 11.39 -10.68 16.40
CA ILE A 373 12.67 -10.55 17.12
C ILE A 373 12.67 -9.20 17.83
N LEU A 374 12.70 -9.26 19.16
CA LEU A 374 12.67 -8.07 20.01
C LEU A 374 14.00 -7.91 20.75
N ASP A 375 14.62 -6.76 20.57
CA ASP A 375 15.75 -6.31 21.38
C ASP A 375 15.32 -6.15 22.83
N THR A 376 16.09 -6.73 23.72
CA THR A 376 15.94 -6.62 25.17
C THR A 376 17.26 -6.20 25.86
N SER A 377 18.12 -5.50 25.13
CA SER A 377 19.32 -4.88 25.68
C SER A 377 19.00 -3.79 26.72
N GLY A 378 20.01 -3.40 27.50
CA GLY A 378 19.84 -2.46 28.62
C GLY A 378 19.26 -1.11 28.21
N SER A 379 19.56 -0.60 26.99
CA SER A 379 19.04 0.67 26.43
C SER A 379 17.53 0.67 26.24
N MET A 380 16.91 -0.50 26.08
CA MET A 380 15.46 -0.62 25.99
C MET A 380 14.72 -0.22 27.28
N ASN A 381 15.40 -0.07 28.42
CA ASN A 381 14.84 0.48 29.64
C ASN A 381 14.75 2.01 29.65
N ASP A 382 15.40 2.69 28.70
CA ASP A 382 15.41 4.15 28.68
C ASP A 382 14.01 4.72 28.55
N ASP A 383 13.76 5.78 29.31
CA ASP A 383 12.49 6.52 29.27
C ASP A 383 12.44 7.43 28.03
N PHE A 384 11.34 7.39 27.33
CA PHE A 384 11.03 8.27 26.23
C PHE A 384 9.65 8.91 26.44
N ASN A 385 9.65 10.14 26.96
CA ASN A 385 8.40 10.90 27.21
C ASN A 385 7.42 10.21 28.20
N GLY A 386 7.95 9.58 29.26
CA GLY A 386 7.15 8.99 30.34
C GLY A 386 6.74 7.53 30.12
N MET A 387 7.31 6.86 29.13
CA MET A 387 7.15 5.42 28.91
C MET A 387 8.50 4.83 28.52
N SER A 388 8.88 3.67 29.07
CA SER A 388 10.10 2.99 28.66
C SER A 388 9.97 2.45 27.23
N LYS A 389 11.08 2.39 26.49
CA LYS A 389 11.13 1.81 25.15
C LYS A 389 10.58 0.38 25.14
N ILE A 390 10.95 -0.45 26.12
CA ILE A 390 10.49 -1.85 26.20
C ILE A 390 8.99 -1.94 26.47
N ASP A 391 8.38 -1.04 27.29
CA ASP A 391 6.96 -1.05 27.55
C ASP A 391 6.12 -0.72 26.31
N ALA A 392 6.56 0.28 25.54
CA ALA A 392 5.91 0.63 24.29
C ALA A 392 6.09 -0.47 23.23
N ALA A 393 7.29 -1.09 23.13
CA ALA A 393 7.56 -2.21 22.23
C ALA A 393 6.65 -3.41 22.55
N ARG A 394 6.46 -3.76 23.85
CA ARG A 394 5.53 -4.81 24.29
C ARG A 394 4.09 -4.52 23.86
N GLN A 395 3.64 -3.27 23.93
CA GLN A 395 2.29 -2.88 23.47
C GLN A 395 2.15 -3.05 21.96
N GLY A 396 3.10 -2.54 21.18
CA GLY A 396 3.10 -2.68 19.72
C GLY A 396 3.13 -4.14 19.28
N LEU A 397 3.98 -4.95 19.89
CA LEU A 397 4.09 -6.38 19.64
C LEU A 397 2.79 -7.12 19.97
N SER A 398 2.15 -6.77 21.09
CA SER A 398 0.85 -7.34 21.48
C SER A 398 -0.25 -6.99 20.46
N ASP A 399 -0.26 -5.78 19.94
CA ASP A 399 -1.23 -5.39 18.92
C ASP A 399 -0.98 -6.12 17.60
N PHE A 400 0.27 -6.31 17.18
CA PHE A 400 0.60 -7.12 16.03
C PHE A 400 0.07 -8.55 16.17
N VAL A 401 0.31 -9.21 17.31
CA VAL A 401 -0.20 -10.57 17.59
C VAL A 401 -1.73 -10.64 17.56
N ARG A 402 -2.42 -9.56 17.95
CA ARG A 402 -3.89 -9.49 17.87
C ARG A 402 -4.42 -9.36 16.45
N LEU A 403 -3.64 -8.76 15.55
CA LEU A 403 -4.02 -8.56 14.14
C LEU A 403 -3.82 -9.83 13.28
N MET A 404 -2.92 -10.73 13.67
CA MET A 404 -2.68 -11.98 12.95
C MET A 404 -3.92 -12.88 12.94
N SER A 405 -4.11 -13.63 11.86
CA SER A 405 -5.16 -14.64 11.78
C SER A 405 -4.87 -15.85 12.69
N ASP A 406 -5.88 -16.61 13.06
CA ASP A 406 -5.72 -17.77 13.97
C ASP A 406 -4.87 -18.89 13.35
N ASP A 407 -4.90 -19.01 12.04
CA ASP A 407 -4.17 -20.00 11.24
C ASP A 407 -2.80 -19.51 10.73
N ASP A 408 -2.42 -18.26 11.01
CA ASP A 408 -1.06 -17.78 10.78
C ASP A 408 -0.08 -18.48 11.74
N ILE A 409 1.20 -18.56 11.35
CA ILE A 409 2.29 -19.09 12.16
C ILE A 409 3.07 -17.93 12.79
N LEU A 410 3.34 -18.03 14.08
CA LEU A 410 4.11 -17.04 14.81
C LEU A 410 5.22 -17.69 15.66
N GLY A 411 6.41 -17.15 15.57
CA GLY A 411 7.51 -17.33 16.52
C GLY A 411 7.87 -16.00 17.18
N LEU A 412 8.33 -16.04 18.42
CA LEU A 412 8.81 -14.88 19.16
C LEU A 412 10.15 -15.21 19.82
N THR A 413 11.16 -14.39 19.51
CA THR A 413 12.49 -14.46 20.09
C THR A 413 12.87 -13.09 20.65
N THR A 414 13.48 -13.06 21.82
CA THR A 414 14.16 -11.86 22.36
C THR A 414 15.66 -12.04 22.25
N PHE A 415 16.41 -10.95 22.25
CA PHE A 415 17.85 -11.00 22.29
C PHE A 415 18.45 -9.86 23.13
N SER A 416 19.55 -10.19 23.81
CA SER A 416 20.49 -9.28 24.45
C SER A 416 21.90 -9.84 24.28
N ASP A 417 22.54 -10.40 25.31
CA ASP A 417 23.81 -11.14 25.19
C ASP A 417 23.62 -12.45 24.41
N GLU A 418 22.46 -13.05 24.51
CA GLU A 418 22.06 -14.29 23.83
C GLU A 418 20.62 -14.17 23.25
N ALA A 419 20.36 -14.95 22.22
CA ALA A 419 19.00 -15.10 21.68
C ALA A 419 18.18 -16.09 22.54
N ARG A 420 16.96 -15.70 22.92
CA ARG A 420 16.05 -16.53 23.72
C ARG A 420 14.72 -16.70 23.01
N VAL A 421 14.38 -17.93 22.63
CA VAL A 421 13.06 -18.26 22.08
C VAL A 421 12.01 -18.17 23.20
N ILE A 422 11.09 -17.24 23.08
CA ILE A 422 9.95 -17.03 24.00
C ILE A 422 8.78 -17.90 23.58
N SER A 423 8.48 -17.93 22.27
CA SER A 423 7.48 -18.81 21.67
C SER A 423 8.02 -19.45 20.40
N PRO A 424 8.05 -20.78 20.26
CA PRO A 424 8.45 -21.43 19.02
C PRO A 424 7.39 -21.20 17.93
N LEU A 425 7.81 -21.30 16.65
CA LEU A 425 6.93 -21.23 15.49
C LEU A 425 5.75 -22.20 15.63
N SER A 426 4.53 -21.68 15.61
CA SER A 426 3.30 -22.44 15.76
C SER A 426 2.09 -21.60 15.37
N GLU A 427 0.94 -22.22 15.10
CA GLU A 427 -0.32 -21.51 14.84
C GLU A 427 -0.66 -20.54 15.96
N VAL A 428 -1.11 -19.34 15.56
CA VAL A 428 -1.42 -18.23 16.47
C VAL A 428 -2.65 -18.53 17.31
N GLY A 429 -3.75 -18.99 16.70
CA GLY A 429 -5.04 -19.14 17.36
C GLY A 429 -4.97 -19.86 18.70
N PRO A 430 -4.46 -21.11 18.75
CA PRO A 430 -4.36 -21.90 19.99
C PRO A 430 -3.46 -21.27 21.05
N LYS A 431 -2.47 -20.46 20.65
CA LYS A 431 -1.44 -19.91 21.55
C LYS A 431 -1.51 -18.40 21.75
N ARG A 432 -2.40 -17.68 21.08
CA ARG A 432 -2.51 -16.23 21.14
C ARG A 432 -2.45 -15.68 22.56
N GLN A 433 -3.29 -16.17 23.46
CA GLN A 433 -3.34 -15.71 24.85
C GLN A 433 -2.04 -15.98 25.61
N GLN A 434 -1.43 -17.14 25.38
CA GLN A 434 -0.15 -17.49 25.99
C GLN A 434 0.97 -16.54 25.51
N VAL A 435 1.05 -16.26 24.21
CA VAL A 435 2.05 -15.35 23.64
C VAL A 435 1.85 -13.94 24.18
N LEU A 436 0.63 -13.44 24.27
CA LEU A 436 0.33 -12.12 24.86
C LEU A 436 0.76 -12.04 26.34
N GLN A 437 0.56 -13.11 27.11
CA GLN A 437 1.05 -13.17 28.50
C GLN A 437 2.58 -13.17 28.56
N GLN A 438 3.24 -13.92 27.68
CA GLN A 438 4.71 -13.96 27.61
C GLN A 438 5.28 -12.57 27.24
N ILE A 439 4.70 -11.88 26.25
CA ILE A 439 5.12 -10.51 25.89
C ILE A 439 5.04 -9.56 27.09
N ALA A 440 3.99 -9.66 27.90
CA ALA A 440 3.80 -8.79 29.07
C ALA A 440 4.90 -8.94 30.13
N THR A 441 5.62 -10.08 30.15
CA THR A 441 6.68 -10.37 31.12
C THR A 441 8.10 -10.12 30.62
N ILE A 442 8.29 -9.69 29.36
CA ILE A 442 9.62 -9.41 28.80
C ILE A 442 10.23 -8.21 29.55
N THR A 443 11.46 -8.37 29.98
CA THR A 443 12.28 -7.33 30.61
C THR A 443 13.55 -7.11 29.78
N ALA A 444 14.19 -5.95 29.96
CA ALA A 444 15.38 -5.57 29.23
C ALA A 444 16.61 -5.57 30.16
N ASP A 445 17.73 -6.14 29.70
CA ASP A 445 19.04 -6.14 30.31
C ASP A 445 20.09 -6.70 29.34
N GLY A 446 21.39 -6.37 29.52
CA GLY A 446 22.49 -6.90 28.74
C GLY A 446 22.89 -6.09 27.51
N SER A 447 23.59 -6.74 26.59
CA SER A 447 24.19 -6.17 25.36
C SER A 447 23.26 -6.38 24.13
N THR A 448 23.79 -6.22 22.90
CA THR A 448 22.98 -6.30 21.64
C THR A 448 23.63 -7.29 20.67
N ARG A 449 23.08 -8.51 20.57
CA ARG A 449 23.50 -9.59 19.67
C ARG A 449 22.59 -9.66 18.43
N LEU A 450 22.60 -8.60 17.64
CA LEU A 450 21.63 -8.42 16.56
C LEU A 450 21.87 -9.36 15.35
N PHE A 451 23.10 -9.33 14.79
CA PHE A 451 23.37 -10.00 13.51
C PHE A 451 23.30 -11.52 13.63
N ASP A 452 23.85 -12.08 14.68
CA ASP A 452 23.78 -13.53 14.92
C ASP A 452 22.33 -13.97 15.11
N THR A 453 21.54 -13.20 15.88
CA THR A 453 20.12 -13.51 16.14
C THR A 453 19.30 -13.49 14.86
N ILE A 454 19.47 -12.48 14.00
CA ILE A 454 18.78 -12.45 12.70
C ILE A 454 19.12 -13.68 11.87
N ALA A 455 20.41 -14.04 11.76
CA ALA A 455 20.86 -15.20 10.99
C ALA A 455 20.25 -16.51 11.51
N GLU A 456 20.21 -16.70 12.82
CA GLU A 456 19.64 -17.88 13.49
C GLU A 456 18.13 -17.97 13.24
N GLN A 457 17.39 -16.87 13.38
CA GLN A 457 15.94 -16.87 13.20
C GLN A 457 15.51 -16.99 11.73
N VAL A 458 16.26 -16.40 10.80
CA VAL A 458 16.06 -16.63 9.36
C VAL A 458 16.29 -18.12 9.02
N GLN A 459 17.33 -18.74 9.58
CA GLN A 459 17.58 -20.16 9.37
C GLN A 459 16.47 -21.04 9.99
N ALA A 460 16.01 -20.73 11.20
CA ALA A 460 14.92 -21.43 11.85
C ALA A 460 13.62 -21.37 11.02
N LEU A 461 13.27 -20.18 10.54
CA LEU A 461 12.08 -19.97 9.70
C LEU A 461 12.24 -20.63 8.32
N ASN A 462 13.47 -20.63 7.76
CA ASN A 462 13.73 -21.32 6.48
C ASN A 462 13.56 -22.84 6.61
N SER A 463 13.94 -23.41 7.75
CA SER A 463 13.81 -24.83 8.06
C SER A 463 12.38 -25.24 8.42
N PHE A 464 11.49 -24.28 8.69
CA PHE A 464 10.09 -24.55 8.98
C PHE A 464 9.35 -24.88 7.69
N ALA A 465 8.80 -26.11 7.62
CA ALA A 465 8.16 -26.63 6.42
C ALA A 465 6.76 -26.01 6.25
N THR A 466 6.67 -24.94 5.47
CA THR A 466 5.40 -24.31 5.09
C THR A 466 5.55 -23.58 3.75
N ASP A 467 4.46 -23.49 2.99
CA ASP A 467 4.34 -22.69 1.76
C ASP A 467 3.84 -21.26 2.06
N ASP A 468 3.64 -20.91 3.32
CA ASP A 468 3.18 -19.60 3.76
C ASP A 468 4.19 -18.49 3.40
N ILE A 469 3.73 -17.24 3.41
CA ILE A 469 4.63 -16.09 3.28
C ILE A 469 5.52 -16.02 4.53
N LYS A 470 6.84 -16.11 4.34
CA LYS A 470 7.81 -16.11 5.45
C LYS A 470 8.37 -14.70 5.69
N ALA A 471 8.28 -14.22 6.93
CA ALA A 471 8.81 -12.93 7.32
C ALA A 471 9.48 -12.94 8.70
N VAL A 472 10.51 -12.13 8.83
CA VAL A 472 11.15 -11.80 10.09
C VAL A 472 10.92 -10.31 10.36
N VAL A 473 10.49 -9.95 11.57
CA VAL A 473 10.32 -8.57 12.00
C VAL A 473 11.24 -8.32 13.18
N VAL A 474 12.19 -7.42 13.01
CA VAL A 474 13.24 -7.11 14.00
C VAL A 474 13.03 -5.71 14.55
N LEU A 475 12.95 -5.58 15.87
CA LEU A 475 12.98 -4.28 16.55
C LEU A 475 14.25 -4.19 17.40
N THR A 476 15.02 -3.12 17.21
CA THR A 476 16.22 -2.81 18.01
C THR A 476 16.41 -1.30 18.14
N ASP A 477 16.93 -0.86 19.28
CA ASP A 477 17.29 0.54 19.54
C ASP A 477 18.81 0.75 19.61
N GLY A 478 19.62 -0.29 19.33
CA GLY A 478 21.05 -0.25 19.53
C GLY A 478 21.90 -0.69 18.34
N LEU A 479 23.21 -0.52 18.53
CA LEU A 479 24.25 -1.03 17.66
C LEU A 479 24.58 -2.47 18.04
N ASP A 480 24.82 -3.34 17.06
CA ASP A 480 25.35 -4.67 17.32
C ASP A 480 26.73 -4.58 17.97
N ASN A 481 26.93 -5.21 19.14
CA ASN A 481 28.16 -5.09 19.90
C ASN A 481 28.74 -6.42 20.40
N VAL A 482 28.02 -7.54 20.27
CA VAL A 482 28.51 -8.87 20.74
C VAL A 482 28.31 -10.00 19.71
N SER A 483 27.78 -9.75 18.54
CA SER A 483 27.66 -10.77 17.48
C SER A 483 29.03 -11.23 16.99
N GLN A 484 29.14 -12.50 16.61
CA GLN A 484 30.31 -13.06 15.94
C GLN A 484 30.27 -12.84 14.41
N LEU A 485 29.08 -12.69 13.83
CA LEU A 485 28.89 -12.34 12.44
C LEU A 485 29.11 -10.84 12.22
N SER A 486 29.87 -10.49 11.19
CA SER A 486 29.85 -9.13 10.68
C SER A 486 28.58 -8.89 9.81
N ARG A 487 28.19 -7.61 9.66
CA ARG A 487 27.10 -7.19 8.79
C ARG A 487 27.21 -7.83 7.39
N ASP A 488 28.36 -7.77 6.74
CA ASP A 488 28.54 -8.32 5.39
C ASP A 488 28.35 -9.84 5.31
N LYS A 489 28.71 -10.58 6.36
CA LYS A 489 28.45 -12.02 6.43
C LYS A 489 26.97 -12.32 6.63
N LEU A 490 26.28 -11.51 7.45
CA LEU A 490 24.84 -11.61 7.62
C LEU A 490 24.13 -11.37 6.28
N LEU A 491 24.44 -10.24 5.60
CA LEU A 491 23.81 -9.90 4.31
C LEU A 491 23.95 -11.03 3.29
N ARG A 492 25.13 -11.63 3.15
CA ARG A 492 25.33 -12.80 2.28
C ARG A 492 24.48 -14.02 2.65
N ARG A 493 24.15 -14.21 3.93
CA ARG A 493 23.34 -15.35 4.39
C ARG A 493 21.86 -15.17 4.16
N ILE A 494 21.37 -13.94 4.26
CA ILE A 494 19.94 -13.64 4.19
C ILE A 494 19.46 -13.19 2.82
N THR A 495 20.39 -12.77 1.94
CA THR A 495 20.03 -12.38 0.56
C THR A 495 19.54 -13.62 -0.21
N PRO A 496 18.29 -13.64 -0.67
CA PRO A 496 17.79 -14.74 -1.49
C PRO A 496 18.51 -14.78 -2.84
N GLU A 497 18.91 -15.96 -3.29
CA GLU A 497 19.58 -16.15 -4.58
C GLU A 497 18.66 -16.81 -5.61
N GLY A 498 18.86 -16.47 -6.88
CA GLY A 498 18.22 -17.15 -8.02
C GLY A 498 16.73 -16.89 -8.20
N GLU A 499 16.03 -17.91 -8.72
CA GLU A 499 14.60 -17.84 -9.07
C GLU A 499 13.67 -17.61 -7.88
N ASP A 500 14.12 -17.94 -6.67
CA ASP A 500 13.31 -17.82 -5.44
C ASP A 500 13.42 -16.46 -4.74
N ALA A 501 14.14 -15.49 -5.30
CA ALA A 501 14.35 -14.18 -4.69
C ALA A 501 13.02 -13.50 -4.25
N GLY A 502 11.95 -13.64 -5.04
CA GLY A 502 10.61 -13.13 -4.70
C GLY A 502 9.91 -13.88 -3.57
N ARG A 503 10.23 -15.17 -3.36
CA ARG A 503 9.65 -16.05 -2.33
C ARG A 503 10.53 -16.21 -1.09
N GLY A 504 11.71 -15.58 -1.09
CA GLY A 504 12.63 -15.61 0.05
C GLY A 504 12.02 -14.95 1.29
N ILE A 505 12.62 -15.26 2.45
CA ILE A 505 12.22 -14.66 3.72
C ILE A 505 12.45 -13.15 3.68
N LYS A 506 11.46 -12.36 4.02
CA LYS A 506 11.54 -10.90 4.14
C LYS A 506 11.95 -10.52 5.56
N VAL A 507 12.98 -9.71 5.71
CA VAL A 507 13.46 -9.24 7.02
C VAL A 507 13.14 -7.76 7.17
N PHE A 508 11.98 -7.45 7.76
CA PHE A 508 11.59 -6.09 8.13
C PHE A 508 12.35 -5.66 9.37
N THR A 509 12.87 -4.45 9.36
CA THR A 509 13.63 -3.90 10.49
C THR A 509 12.97 -2.64 11.02
N ILE A 510 12.97 -2.46 12.32
CA ILE A 510 12.47 -1.27 13.01
C ILE A 510 13.62 -0.64 13.76
N ALA A 511 14.09 0.51 13.27
CA ALA A 511 15.05 1.37 13.98
C ALA A 511 14.29 2.11 15.09
N TYR A 512 14.54 1.73 16.35
CA TYR A 512 13.70 2.14 17.47
C TYR A 512 14.40 3.19 18.34
N GLY A 513 14.02 4.45 18.15
CA GLY A 513 14.67 5.62 18.75
C GLY A 513 15.87 6.11 17.94
N ASP A 514 16.59 7.08 18.51
CA ASP A 514 17.63 7.82 17.80
C ASP A 514 19.01 7.11 17.79
N ASP A 515 19.19 6.10 18.63
CA ASP A 515 20.48 5.40 18.84
C ASP A 515 20.65 4.15 17.95
N ALA A 516 19.62 3.75 17.20
CA ALA A 516 19.63 2.58 16.33
C ALA A 516 20.58 2.74 15.13
N ASP A 517 21.25 1.67 14.71
CA ASP A 517 22.06 1.64 13.48
C ASP A 517 21.15 1.56 12.24
N VAL A 518 20.59 2.73 11.87
CA VAL A 518 19.67 2.86 10.72
C VAL A 518 20.29 2.34 9.42
N ASP A 519 21.60 2.57 9.20
CA ASP A 519 22.29 2.14 7.97
C ASP A 519 22.43 0.62 7.89
N ALA A 520 22.75 -0.04 9.02
CA ALA A 520 22.77 -1.50 9.07
C ALA A 520 21.37 -2.08 8.88
N LEU A 521 20.36 -1.52 9.55
CA LEU A 521 18.97 -1.98 9.47
C LEU A 521 18.39 -1.81 8.07
N LYS A 522 18.63 -0.67 7.40
CA LYS A 522 18.29 -0.47 5.99
C LYS A 522 18.95 -1.49 5.08
N SER A 523 20.24 -1.77 5.30
CA SER A 523 20.98 -2.74 4.48
C SER A 523 20.41 -4.16 4.65
N ILE A 524 20.02 -4.54 5.87
CA ILE A 524 19.42 -5.85 6.18
C ILE A 524 18.05 -5.99 5.50
N ALA A 525 17.19 -5.01 5.65
CA ALA A 525 15.87 -5.01 5.02
C ALA A 525 16.00 -5.05 3.49
N ALA A 526 16.81 -4.18 2.90
CA ALA A 526 17.04 -4.12 1.46
C ALA A 526 17.57 -5.43 0.89
N ALA A 527 18.50 -6.12 1.59
CA ALA A 527 19.07 -7.39 1.15
C ALA A 527 18.01 -8.49 0.94
N THR A 528 16.89 -8.42 1.63
CA THR A 528 15.78 -9.39 1.51
C THR A 528 14.59 -8.85 0.72
N GLY A 529 14.68 -7.62 0.23
CA GLY A 529 13.57 -6.97 -0.44
C GLY A 529 12.45 -6.56 0.50
N ALA A 530 12.76 -6.30 1.77
CA ALA A 530 11.86 -5.71 2.76
C ALA A 530 12.20 -4.23 3.01
N GLN A 531 11.54 -3.62 3.97
CA GLN A 531 11.68 -2.21 4.32
C GLN A 531 12.14 -2.03 5.78
N GLU A 532 12.91 -0.97 6.01
CA GLU A 532 13.22 -0.45 7.33
C GLU A 532 12.18 0.62 7.71
N TYR A 533 11.81 0.64 9.00
CA TYR A 533 10.87 1.59 9.58
C TYR A 533 11.51 2.33 10.75
N ALA A 534 11.29 3.65 10.79
CA ALA A 534 11.64 4.43 11.97
C ALA A 534 10.56 4.28 13.04
N GLY A 535 10.92 3.68 14.18
CA GLY A 535 10.03 3.45 15.32
C GLY A 535 10.37 4.36 16.50
N THR A 536 9.31 4.80 17.20
CA THR A 536 9.40 5.48 18.50
C THR A 536 8.31 4.91 19.42
N PRO A 537 8.41 5.08 20.74
CA PRO A 537 7.33 4.67 21.64
C PRO A 537 5.94 5.21 21.27
N GLN A 538 5.85 6.37 20.62
CA GLN A 538 4.61 6.98 20.21
C GLN A 538 4.02 6.35 18.94
N ASN A 539 4.85 5.89 17.99
CA ASN A 539 4.38 5.39 16.70
C ASN A 539 4.54 3.88 16.51
N ILE A 540 5.21 3.15 17.42
CA ILE A 540 5.54 1.73 17.26
C ILE A 540 4.33 0.84 16.92
N ARG A 541 3.17 1.14 17.48
CA ARG A 541 1.91 0.44 17.16
C ARG A 541 1.52 0.64 15.69
N ALA A 542 1.70 1.86 15.17
CA ALA A 542 1.43 2.14 13.76
C ALA A 542 2.44 1.43 12.86
N VAL A 543 3.72 1.38 13.24
CA VAL A 543 4.77 0.67 12.51
C VAL A 543 4.46 -0.83 12.42
N TYR A 544 4.13 -1.48 13.54
CA TYR A 544 3.74 -2.89 13.51
C TYR A 544 2.48 -3.14 12.66
N ASN A 545 1.51 -2.23 12.71
CA ASN A 545 0.33 -2.30 11.84
C ASN A 545 0.73 -2.21 10.37
N GLN A 546 1.62 -1.27 9.99
CA GLN A 546 2.11 -1.17 8.61
C GLN A 546 2.79 -2.47 8.16
N ILE A 547 3.67 -3.04 8.99
CA ILE A 547 4.35 -4.30 8.67
C ILE A 547 3.34 -5.45 8.49
N SER A 548 2.28 -5.50 9.31
CA SER A 548 1.24 -6.55 9.18
C SER A 548 0.48 -6.50 7.85
N LEU A 549 0.55 -5.39 7.10
CA LEU A 549 -0.10 -5.26 5.79
C LEU A 549 0.64 -6.04 4.68
N PHE A 550 1.90 -6.38 4.89
CA PHE A 550 2.68 -7.15 3.93
C PHE A 550 2.36 -8.66 3.97
N PHE A 551 1.46 -9.07 4.87
CA PHE A 551 1.13 -10.48 5.11
C PHE A 551 -0.33 -10.82 4.90
#